data_183fcf1044067770970c0df8fa0cf115
#
_entry.id   183fcf1044067770970c0df8fa0cf115
#
_cell.length_a   1.000
_cell.length_b   1.000
_cell.length_c   1.000
_cell.angle_alpha   90.00
_cell.angle_beta   90.00
_cell.angle_gamma   90.00
#
_symmetry.space_group_name_H-M   'P 1'
#
loop_
_entity.id
_entity.type
_entity.pdbx_description
1 polymer ?
#
loop_
_entity_poly.entity_id
_entity_poly.type
_entity_poly.pdbx_seq_one_letter_code
_entity_poly.pdbx_strand_id
1 'polypeptide(L)'
;MRQPIEQRFPRPSVMGVVNVTPDSFSDAGVNFDPDDAVASARRMLAEGAAIVDVGGESTRPGAEGVSVDEELRRVVPVLEQLSGAPVSIDTSKAEVARRALALGAELVNDVTALRGDPALAEVVAESDAYLCLMHMQGEPRTMQADPRYDDVVSEVTAFLEERLRAAVAAGIAEERICLDPGIGFGKTVEHNFELVRRLGELTALGRPVVVGFSRKSSLGKLLGDPQATTGSVAASVGAAVAAYERGATILRVHDVREHVEALAAAQAVLA
;
A
#
# COMPACT_ATOMS: atom_id res chain seq x y z
N MET A 1 21.83 -3.51 -10.13
CA MET A 1 21.16 -4.02 -8.90
C MET A 1 20.80 -2.83 -8.03
N ARG A 2 19.56 -2.66 -7.64
CA ARG A 2 19.14 -1.59 -6.73
C ARG A 2 19.71 -1.82 -5.33
N GLN A 3 19.83 -0.76 -4.54
CA GLN A 3 20.20 -0.86 -3.11
C GLN A 3 19.11 -1.61 -2.33
N PRO A 4 19.43 -2.20 -1.16
CA PRO A 4 18.42 -2.79 -0.28
C PRO A 4 17.27 -1.83 0.02
N ILE A 5 16.05 -2.37 0.18
CA ILE A 5 14.83 -1.58 0.35
C ILE A 5 14.89 -0.69 1.62
N GLU A 6 15.59 -1.13 2.66
CA GLU A 6 15.80 -0.38 3.90
C GLU A 6 16.64 0.89 3.70
N GLN A 7 17.53 0.86 2.71
CA GLN A 7 18.34 2.03 2.35
C GLN A 7 17.57 2.98 1.44
N ARG A 8 16.69 2.42 0.58
CA ARG A 8 15.82 3.23 -0.29
C ARG A 8 14.71 3.92 0.49
N PHE A 9 14.16 3.23 1.47
CA PHE A 9 13.07 3.72 2.32
C PHE A 9 13.51 3.65 3.79
N PRO A 10 14.31 4.65 4.27
CA PRO A 10 14.68 4.72 5.68
C PRO A 10 13.44 4.95 6.54
N ARG A 11 13.46 4.48 7.77
CA ARG A 11 12.35 4.62 8.72
C ARG A 11 12.37 5.97 9.43
N PRO A 12 11.28 6.77 9.42
CA PRO A 12 10.06 6.58 8.64
C PRO A 12 10.15 7.06 7.20
N SER A 13 9.47 6.38 6.29
CA SER A 13 9.22 6.85 4.93
C SER A 13 7.72 7.00 4.69
N VAL A 14 7.32 7.96 3.86
CA VAL A 14 5.91 8.19 3.50
C VAL A 14 5.68 7.80 2.05
N MET A 15 4.66 6.98 1.80
CA MET A 15 4.17 6.58 0.49
C MET A 15 2.81 7.25 0.25
N GLY A 16 2.73 8.13 -0.75
CA GLY A 16 1.51 8.85 -1.10
C GLY A 16 0.60 8.02 -2.00
N VAL A 17 -0.71 7.97 -1.71
CA VAL A 17 -1.70 7.20 -2.49
C VAL A 17 -2.28 8.02 -3.62
N VAL A 18 -2.14 7.55 -4.86
CA VAL A 18 -2.71 8.16 -6.07
C VAL A 18 -3.66 7.18 -6.75
N ASN A 19 -4.95 7.27 -6.43
CA ASN A 19 -5.97 6.42 -7.06
C ASN A 19 -6.41 7.02 -8.40
N VAL A 20 -6.22 6.24 -9.46
CA VAL A 20 -6.54 6.57 -10.85
C VAL A 20 -7.85 5.89 -11.23
N THR A 21 -8.90 6.12 -10.42
CA THR A 21 -10.23 5.52 -10.61
C THR A 21 -11.27 6.60 -10.83
N PRO A 22 -12.36 6.32 -11.58
CA PRO A 22 -13.40 7.32 -11.88
C PRO A 22 -13.98 8.02 -10.65
N ASP A 23 -14.04 7.32 -9.52
CA ASP A 23 -14.61 7.84 -8.26
C ASP A 23 -13.66 8.74 -7.47
N SER A 24 -12.40 8.89 -7.90
CA SER A 24 -11.37 9.56 -7.10
C SER A 24 -11.21 11.06 -7.39
N PHE A 25 -11.65 11.54 -8.56
CA PHE A 25 -11.35 12.89 -9.05
C PHE A 25 -12.57 13.67 -9.61
N SER A 26 -13.79 13.11 -9.56
CA SER A 26 -14.97 13.82 -10.06
C SER A 26 -16.13 13.77 -9.08
N ASP A 27 -16.86 14.87 -8.93
CA ASP A 27 -18.13 14.97 -8.20
C ASP A 27 -19.25 14.12 -8.82
N ALA A 28 -19.03 13.49 -9.97
CA ALA A 28 -20.04 12.74 -10.71
C ALA A 28 -19.53 11.47 -11.42
N GLY A 29 -18.27 11.02 -11.22
CA GLY A 29 -17.78 9.73 -11.78
C GLY A 29 -17.68 9.66 -13.32
N VAL A 30 -17.73 10.78 -14.05
CA VAL A 30 -17.92 10.76 -15.51
C VAL A 30 -16.63 10.98 -16.31
N ASN A 31 -15.62 11.64 -15.76
CA ASN A 31 -14.35 11.87 -16.47
C ASN A 31 -13.18 11.72 -15.52
N PHE A 32 -12.34 10.70 -15.76
CA PHE A 32 -11.01 10.58 -15.18
C PHE A 32 -10.07 11.49 -16.00
N ASP A 33 -9.42 12.48 -15.33
CA ASP A 33 -8.37 13.29 -15.93
C ASP A 33 -7.00 12.83 -15.39
N PRO A 34 -6.12 12.27 -16.25
CA PRO A 34 -4.76 11.91 -15.86
C PRO A 34 -3.97 13.09 -15.27
N ASP A 35 -4.23 14.31 -15.71
CA ASP A 35 -3.50 15.51 -15.27
C ASP A 35 -3.76 15.82 -13.79
N ASP A 36 -4.96 15.55 -13.27
CA ASP A 36 -5.28 15.70 -11.85
C ASP A 36 -4.50 14.70 -10.98
N ALA A 37 -4.39 13.46 -11.45
CA ALA A 37 -3.58 12.43 -10.76
C ALA A 37 -2.10 12.80 -10.76
N VAL A 38 -1.57 13.29 -11.88
CA VAL A 38 -0.19 13.76 -12.02
C VAL A 38 0.07 14.97 -11.11
N ALA A 39 -0.85 15.94 -11.08
CA ALA A 39 -0.74 17.11 -10.22
C ALA A 39 -0.74 16.70 -8.73
N SER A 40 -1.61 15.75 -8.35
CA SER A 40 -1.65 15.20 -7.00
C SER A 40 -0.36 14.47 -6.64
N ALA A 41 0.15 13.61 -7.52
CA ALA A 41 1.41 12.90 -7.33
C ALA A 41 2.60 13.87 -7.13
N ARG A 42 2.73 14.87 -7.99
CA ARG A 42 3.78 15.88 -7.89
C ARG A 42 3.69 16.70 -6.60
N ARG A 43 2.47 17.05 -6.17
CA ARG A 43 2.25 17.74 -4.90
C ARG A 43 2.69 16.84 -3.73
N MET A 44 2.29 15.57 -3.68
CA MET A 44 2.68 14.63 -2.63
C MET A 44 4.21 14.47 -2.53
N LEU A 45 4.90 14.38 -3.67
CA LEU A 45 6.37 14.34 -3.69
C LEU A 45 6.98 15.65 -3.16
N ALA A 46 6.44 16.80 -3.53
CA ALA A 46 6.86 18.11 -3.01
C ALA A 46 6.58 18.27 -1.50
N GLU A 47 5.57 17.60 -0.97
CA GLU A 47 5.22 17.54 0.45
C GLU A 47 6.08 16.55 1.25
N GLY A 48 6.99 15.80 0.59
CA GLY A 48 7.95 14.91 1.24
C GLY A 48 7.63 13.43 1.17
N ALA A 49 6.71 13.00 0.29
CA ALA A 49 6.56 11.57 0.02
C ALA A 49 7.85 11.01 -0.59
N ALA A 50 8.33 9.87 -0.07
CA ALA A 50 9.49 9.17 -0.60
C ALA A 50 9.17 8.46 -1.92
N ILE A 51 7.90 8.15 -2.16
CA ILE A 51 7.34 7.48 -3.33
C ILE A 51 5.84 7.75 -3.41
N VAL A 52 5.27 7.79 -4.61
CA VAL A 52 3.82 7.80 -4.83
C VAL A 52 3.36 6.47 -5.40
N ASP A 53 2.26 5.95 -4.88
CA ASP A 53 1.69 4.64 -5.22
C ASP A 53 0.47 4.83 -6.13
N VAL A 54 0.64 4.53 -7.41
CA VAL A 54 -0.36 4.76 -8.47
C VAL A 54 -1.16 3.48 -8.67
N GLY A 55 -2.48 3.54 -8.48
CA GLY A 55 -3.37 2.40 -8.67
C GLY A 55 -4.54 2.70 -9.61
N GLY A 56 -4.74 1.85 -10.62
CA GLY A 56 -5.82 1.96 -11.62
C GLY A 56 -7.08 1.16 -11.28
N GLU A 57 -7.01 0.28 -10.30
CA GLU A 57 -8.10 -0.55 -9.81
C GLU A 57 -8.44 -0.20 -8.36
N SER A 58 -9.75 -0.12 -8.06
CA SER A 58 -10.18 0.08 -6.67
C SER A 58 -10.17 -1.25 -5.93
N THR A 59 -9.44 -1.28 -4.81
CA THR A 59 -9.41 -2.43 -3.88
C THR A 59 -10.30 -2.21 -2.66
N ARG A 60 -11.17 -1.17 -2.69
CA ARG A 60 -12.11 -0.89 -1.59
C ARG A 60 -13.14 -2.02 -1.46
N PRO A 61 -13.71 -2.22 -0.24
CA PRO A 61 -14.79 -3.20 -0.07
C PRO A 61 -15.93 -3.00 -1.06
N GLY A 62 -16.32 -4.08 -1.75
CA GLY A 62 -17.39 -4.05 -2.75
C GLY A 62 -16.98 -3.59 -4.15
N ALA A 63 -15.73 -3.21 -4.37
CA ALA A 63 -15.26 -2.82 -5.70
C ALA A 63 -15.27 -4.00 -6.67
N GLU A 64 -15.62 -3.72 -7.92
CA GLU A 64 -15.47 -4.67 -9.02
C GLU A 64 -14.09 -4.52 -9.65
N GLY A 65 -13.48 -5.66 -10.00
CA GLY A 65 -12.22 -5.70 -10.72
C GLY A 65 -12.35 -5.12 -12.12
N VAL A 66 -11.27 -4.57 -12.66
CA VAL A 66 -11.21 -4.07 -14.03
C VAL A 66 -10.32 -4.97 -14.89
N SER A 67 -10.52 -4.94 -16.22
CA SER A 67 -9.65 -5.67 -17.14
C SER A 67 -8.23 -5.07 -17.15
N VAL A 68 -7.26 -5.85 -17.64
CA VAL A 68 -5.88 -5.39 -17.87
C VAL A 68 -5.86 -4.14 -18.75
N ASP A 69 -6.61 -4.15 -19.86
CA ASP A 69 -6.65 -3.04 -20.81
C ASP A 69 -7.22 -1.76 -20.17
N GLU A 70 -8.24 -1.90 -19.33
CA GLU A 70 -8.83 -0.75 -18.63
C GLU A 70 -7.88 -0.20 -17.58
N GLU A 71 -7.20 -1.06 -16.83
CA GLU A 71 -6.22 -0.61 -15.84
C GLU A 71 -5.03 0.09 -16.53
N LEU A 72 -4.50 -0.48 -17.62
CA LEU A 72 -3.45 0.16 -18.44
C LEU A 72 -3.92 1.51 -18.99
N ARG A 73 -5.16 1.60 -19.50
CA ARG A 73 -5.72 2.85 -20.00
C ARG A 73 -5.71 3.96 -18.94
N ARG A 74 -5.91 3.59 -17.69
CA ARG A 74 -5.90 4.53 -16.56
C ARG A 74 -4.49 4.92 -16.14
N VAL A 75 -3.61 3.95 -15.90
CA VAL A 75 -2.32 4.22 -15.25
C VAL A 75 -1.23 4.69 -16.21
N VAL A 76 -1.21 4.22 -17.47
CA VAL A 76 -0.13 4.53 -18.42
C VAL A 76 0.02 6.03 -18.68
N PRO A 77 -1.03 6.81 -18.95
CA PRO A 77 -0.87 8.26 -19.16
C PRO A 77 -0.31 9.01 -17.94
N VAL A 78 -0.62 8.53 -16.72
CA VAL A 78 -0.09 9.09 -15.48
C VAL A 78 1.39 8.74 -15.32
N LEU A 79 1.76 7.48 -15.54
CA LEU A 79 3.14 7.01 -15.41
C LEU A 79 4.07 7.67 -16.43
N GLU A 80 3.63 7.86 -17.67
CA GLU A 80 4.40 8.56 -18.71
C GLU A 80 4.73 10.01 -18.30
N GLN A 81 3.77 10.72 -17.72
CA GLN A 81 3.96 12.09 -17.24
C GLN A 81 4.76 12.18 -15.92
N LEU A 82 4.85 11.09 -15.15
CA LEU A 82 5.67 10.97 -13.93
C LEU A 82 7.06 10.36 -14.20
N SER A 83 7.46 10.22 -15.46
CA SER A 83 8.78 9.65 -15.80
C SER A 83 9.91 10.33 -15.04
N GLY A 84 10.76 9.51 -14.40
CA GLY A 84 11.86 9.97 -13.55
C GLY A 84 11.48 10.35 -12.11
N ALA A 85 10.20 10.35 -11.77
CA ALA A 85 9.74 10.47 -10.38
C ALA A 85 9.76 9.11 -9.66
N PRO A 86 9.87 9.09 -8.33
CA PRO A 86 9.75 7.85 -7.55
C PRO A 86 8.29 7.37 -7.54
N VAL A 87 8.00 6.30 -8.28
CA VAL A 87 6.66 5.75 -8.46
C VAL A 87 6.60 4.27 -8.10
N SER A 88 5.57 3.89 -7.36
CA SER A 88 5.08 2.53 -7.15
C SER A 88 3.84 2.29 -8.02
N ILE A 89 3.61 1.06 -8.44
CA ILE A 89 2.38 0.61 -9.09
C ILE A 89 1.59 -0.33 -8.16
N ASP A 90 0.36 0.05 -7.81
CA ASP A 90 -0.58 -0.79 -7.04
C ASP A 90 -1.36 -1.65 -8.04
N THR A 91 -0.94 -2.90 -8.21
CA THR A 91 -1.55 -3.86 -9.13
C THR A 91 -1.24 -5.31 -8.75
N SER A 92 -2.16 -6.21 -9.06
CA SER A 92 -1.97 -7.67 -8.98
C SER A 92 -1.80 -8.33 -10.35
N LYS A 93 -1.71 -7.54 -11.44
CA LYS A 93 -1.67 -8.03 -12.82
C LYS A 93 -0.26 -7.89 -13.41
N ALA A 94 0.30 -9.00 -13.90
CA ALA A 94 1.66 -9.06 -14.45
C ALA A 94 1.89 -8.09 -15.62
N GLU A 95 0.93 -7.95 -16.53
CA GLU A 95 1.09 -7.07 -17.69
C GLU A 95 1.06 -5.59 -17.30
N VAL A 96 0.23 -5.21 -16.32
CA VAL A 96 0.21 -3.84 -15.77
C VAL A 96 1.55 -3.52 -15.09
N ALA A 97 2.03 -4.45 -14.26
CA ALA A 97 3.34 -4.31 -13.60
C ALA A 97 4.47 -4.19 -14.62
N ARG A 98 4.51 -5.06 -15.64
CA ARG A 98 5.52 -5.02 -16.72
C ARG A 98 5.56 -3.66 -17.42
N ARG A 99 4.38 -3.14 -17.79
CA ARG A 99 4.29 -1.84 -18.45
C ARG A 99 4.72 -0.71 -17.53
N ALA A 100 4.29 -0.72 -16.25
CA ALA A 100 4.67 0.29 -15.27
C ALA A 100 6.19 0.31 -15.01
N LEU A 101 6.80 -0.86 -14.86
CA LEU A 101 8.26 -0.99 -14.69
C LEU A 101 9.02 -0.48 -15.91
N ALA A 102 8.54 -0.76 -17.13
CA ALA A 102 9.12 -0.23 -18.36
C ALA A 102 9.03 1.31 -18.44
N LEU A 103 8.05 1.92 -17.77
CA LEU A 103 7.87 3.38 -17.67
C LEU A 103 8.61 3.98 -16.46
N GLY A 104 9.33 3.18 -15.68
CA GLY A 104 10.19 3.66 -14.60
C GLY A 104 9.64 3.50 -13.19
N ALA A 105 8.52 2.81 -12.98
CA ALA A 105 8.10 2.43 -11.63
C ALA A 105 9.20 1.62 -10.94
N GLU A 106 9.42 1.86 -9.65
CA GLU A 106 10.49 1.21 -8.90
C GLU A 106 10.01 0.19 -7.88
N LEU A 107 8.69 0.15 -7.58
CA LEU A 107 8.09 -0.78 -6.65
C LEU A 107 6.76 -1.31 -7.23
N VAL A 108 6.52 -2.60 -7.05
CA VAL A 108 5.21 -3.23 -7.29
C VAL A 108 4.56 -3.46 -5.93
N ASN A 109 3.40 -2.84 -5.71
CA ASN A 109 2.58 -3.03 -4.52
C ASN A 109 1.44 -4.01 -4.86
N ASP A 110 1.59 -5.27 -4.43
CA ASP A 110 0.64 -6.33 -4.76
C ASP A 110 -0.22 -6.72 -3.55
N VAL A 111 -1.48 -6.29 -3.58
CA VAL A 111 -2.47 -6.60 -2.53
C VAL A 111 -2.82 -8.08 -2.44
N THR A 112 -2.42 -8.89 -3.42
CA THR A 112 -2.67 -10.34 -3.45
C THR A 112 -1.48 -11.18 -2.99
N ALA A 113 -0.32 -10.56 -2.78
CA ALA A 113 0.93 -11.24 -2.42
C ALA A 113 1.30 -12.38 -3.40
N LEU A 114 1.33 -12.07 -4.70
CA LEU A 114 1.65 -12.97 -5.81
C LEU A 114 0.67 -14.16 -5.97
N ARG A 115 -0.59 -13.97 -5.55
CA ARG A 115 -1.65 -15.00 -5.73
C ARG A 115 -2.66 -14.63 -6.82
N GLY A 116 -2.70 -13.35 -7.24
CA GLY A 116 -3.66 -12.85 -8.23
C GLY A 116 -3.32 -13.28 -9.66
N ASP A 117 -2.07 -13.03 -10.08
CA ASP A 117 -1.56 -13.41 -11.38
C ASP A 117 -0.25 -14.21 -11.22
N PRO A 118 -0.22 -15.49 -11.61
CA PRO A 118 0.97 -16.35 -11.49
C PRO A 118 2.21 -15.80 -12.20
N ALA A 119 2.04 -14.99 -13.27
CA ALA A 119 3.15 -14.42 -14.03
C ALA A 119 3.79 -13.20 -13.34
N LEU A 120 3.14 -12.62 -12.31
CA LEU A 120 3.66 -11.42 -11.65
C LEU A 120 5.00 -11.67 -10.94
N ALA A 121 5.16 -12.85 -10.35
CA ALA A 121 6.42 -13.22 -9.69
C ALA A 121 7.62 -13.21 -10.66
N GLU A 122 7.44 -13.74 -11.88
CA GLU A 122 8.46 -13.75 -12.92
C GLU A 122 8.79 -12.31 -13.37
N VAL A 123 7.78 -11.48 -13.61
CA VAL A 123 7.96 -10.06 -14.00
C VAL A 123 8.79 -9.30 -12.97
N VAL A 124 8.52 -9.50 -11.67
CA VAL A 124 9.28 -8.84 -10.61
C VAL A 124 10.69 -9.42 -10.49
N ALA A 125 10.86 -10.75 -10.59
CA ALA A 125 12.14 -11.42 -10.51
C ALA A 125 13.12 -11.00 -11.63
N GLU A 126 12.60 -10.84 -12.85
CA GLU A 126 13.38 -10.39 -14.02
C GLU A 126 13.73 -8.90 -13.98
N SER A 127 13.09 -8.12 -13.09
CA SER A 127 13.32 -6.71 -12.93
C SER A 127 14.24 -6.40 -11.74
N ASP A 128 14.63 -5.13 -11.60
CA ASP A 128 15.28 -4.60 -10.37
C ASP A 128 14.27 -4.03 -9.37
N ALA A 129 12.94 -4.21 -9.57
CA ALA A 129 11.90 -3.57 -8.78
C ALA A 129 11.88 -4.10 -7.34
N TYR A 130 11.43 -3.23 -6.43
CA TYR A 130 10.98 -3.63 -5.10
C TYR A 130 9.60 -4.27 -5.17
N LEU A 131 9.25 -5.06 -4.18
CA LEU A 131 7.96 -5.74 -4.06
C LEU A 131 7.38 -5.51 -2.67
N CYS A 132 6.12 -5.08 -2.60
CA CYS A 132 5.32 -5.11 -1.38
C CYS A 132 4.34 -6.28 -1.45
N LEU A 133 4.41 -7.18 -0.45
CA LEU A 133 3.49 -8.31 -0.29
C LEU A 133 2.47 -7.96 0.79
N MET A 134 1.18 -7.89 0.42
CA MET A 134 0.13 -7.55 1.37
C MET A 134 -0.76 -8.74 1.71
N HIS A 135 -1.17 -8.82 2.99
CA HIS A 135 -2.17 -9.80 3.43
C HIS A 135 -3.60 -9.30 3.21
N MET A 136 -4.39 -10.11 2.54
CA MET A 136 -5.85 -9.97 2.43
C MET A 136 -6.54 -11.30 2.67
N GLN A 137 -7.59 -11.31 3.52
CA GLN A 137 -8.48 -12.47 3.66
C GLN A 137 -9.65 -12.32 2.68
N GLY A 138 -9.86 -13.34 1.83
CA GLY A 138 -10.89 -13.30 0.79
C GLY A 138 -10.51 -12.41 -0.40
N GLU A 139 -11.50 -11.79 -1.00
CA GLU A 139 -11.37 -10.90 -2.17
C GLU A 139 -11.96 -9.52 -1.84
N PRO A 140 -11.56 -8.42 -2.51
CA PRO A 140 -12.06 -7.07 -2.24
C PRO A 140 -13.59 -6.99 -2.19
N ARG A 141 -14.27 -7.72 -3.06
CA ARG A 141 -15.73 -7.74 -3.16
C ARG A 141 -16.42 -8.28 -1.90
N THR A 142 -15.85 -9.29 -1.24
CA THR A 142 -16.50 -10.05 -0.15
C THR A 142 -15.74 -10.03 1.17
N MET A 143 -14.51 -9.52 1.20
CA MET A 143 -13.59 -9.61 2.34
C MET A 143 -14.14 -9.07 3.67
N GLN A 144 -15.10 -8.15 3.64
CA GLN A 144 -15.66 -7.54 4.84
C GLN A 144 -16.97 -8.17 5.32
N ALA A 145 -17.47 -9.22 4.64
CA ALA A 145 -18.75 -9.84 5.00
C ALA A 145 -18.68 -10.58 6.35
N ASP A 146 -17.60 -11.32 6.60
CA ASP A 146 -17.42 -12.11 7.84
C ASP A 146 -15.92 -12.44 8.06
N PRO A 147 -15.07 -11.44 8.36
CA PRO A 147 -13.65 -11.70 8.60
C PRO A 147 -13.44 -12.42 9.94
N ARG A 148 -12.83 -13.62 9.91
CA ARG A 148 -12.59 -14.47 11.07
C ARG A 148 -11.13 -14.87 11.20
N TYR A 149 -10.60 -14.76 12.41
CA TYR A 149 -9.27 -15.20 12.81
C TYR A 149 -9.36 -15.80 14.22
N ASP A 150 -8.59 -16.82 14.50
CA ASP A 150 -8.34 -17.26 15.86
C ASP A 150 -7.36 -16.32 16.55
N ASP A 151 -6.25 -15.98 15.89
CA ASP A 151 -5.31 -14.91 16.25
C ASP A 151 -4.86 -14.18 14.98
N VAL A 152 -5.38 -12.98 14.76
CA VAL A 152 -5.14 -12.21 13.53
C VAL A 152 -3.66 -11.90 13.30
N VAL A 153 -2.89 -11.66 14.35
CA VAL A 153 -1.47 -11.29 14.21
C VAL A 153 -0.64 -12.51 13.83
N SER A 154 -0.84 -13.64 14.50
CA SER A 154 -0.14 -14.89 14.18
C SER A 154 -0.45 -15.39 12.79
N GLU A 155 -1.73 -15.35 12.38
CA GLU A 155 -2.17 -15.82 11.06
C GLU A 155 -1.65 -14.92 9.93
N VAL A 156 -1.73 -13.59 10.10
CA VAL A 156 -1.19 -12.63 9.12
C VAL A 156 0.33 -12.75 9.02
N THR A 157 1.03 -12.92 10.13
CA THR A 157 2.49 -13.09 10.16
C THR A 157 2.90 -14.38 9.46
N ALA A 158 2.24 -15.50 9.76
CA ALA A 158 2.51 -16.79 9.11
C ALA A 158 2.25 -16.74 7.59
N PHE A 159 1.16 -16.09 7.17
CA PHE A 159 0.86 -15.87 5.75
C PHE A 159 1.96 -15.07 5.06
N LEU A 160 2.36 -13.93 5.63
CA LEU A 160 3.39 -13.08 5.02
C LEU A 160 4.76 -13.75 4.99
N GLU A 161 5.09 -14.55 6.00
CA GLU A 161 6.30 -15.38 6.01
C GLU A 161 6.28 -16.42 4.87
N GLU A 162 5.15 -17.10 4.67
CA GLU A 162 4.97 -18.03 3.55
C GLU A 162 5.13 -17.32 2.19
N ARG A 163 4.50 -16.14 2.03
CA ARG A 163 4.57 -15.37 0.79
C ARG A 163 5.97 -14.81 0.52
N LEU A 164 6.69 -14.40 1.57
CA LEU A 164 8.08 -13.99 1.48
C LEU A 164 8.96 -15.14 0.95
N ARG A 165 8.82 -16.34 1.55
CA ARG A 165 9.55 -17.54 1.06
C ARG A 165 9.19 -17.89 -0.38
N ALA A 166 7.93 -17.77 -0.77
CA ALA A 166 7.49 -18.03 -2.14
C ALA A 166 8.09 -17.02 -3.13
N ALA A 167 8.14 -15.73 -2.79
CA ALA A 167 8.75 -14.70 -3.61
C ALA A 167 10.26 -14.94 -3.79
N VAL A 168 10.97 -15.29 -2.71
CA VAL A 168 12.40 -15.64 -2.78
C VAL A 168 12.65 -16.89 -3.63
N ALA A 169 11.79 -17.91 -3.49
CA ALA A 169 11.87 -19.13 -4.32
C ALA A 169 11.60 -18.85 -5.81
N ALA A 170 10.84 -17.81 -6.14
CA ALA A 170 10.63 -17.33 -7.51
C ALA A 170 11.80 -16.50 -8.05
N GLY A 171 12.86 -16.27 -7.27
CA GLY A 171 14.07 -15.54 -7.69
C GLY A 171 14.07 -14.05 -7.35
N ILE A 172 13.11 -13.56 -6.57
CA ILE A 172 13.10 -12.17 -6.09
C ILE A 172 14.06 -12.06 -4.90
N ALA A 173 15.02 -11.14 -4.98
CA ALA A 173 15.98 -10.94 -3.89
C ALA A 173 15.26 -10.44 -2.62
N GLU A 174 15.50 -11.10 -1.49
CA GLU A 174 14.81 -10.83 -0.23
C GLU A 174 14.95 -9.37 0.22
N GLU A 175 16.13 -8.79 0.02
CA GLU A 175 16.42 -7.40 0.35
C GLU A 175 15.63 -6.37 -0.49
N ARG A 176 14.85 -6.81 -1.47
CA ARG A 176 13.93 -5.96 -2.27
C ARG A 176 12.47 -6.05 -1.82
N ILE A 177 12.16 -6.84 -0.78
CA ILE A 177 10.79 -7.12 -0.37
C ILE A 177 10.43 -6.35 0.89
N CYS A 178 9.23 -5.77 0.94
CA CYS A 178 8.56 -5.29 2.15
C CYS A 178 7.21 -5.98 2.34
N LEU A 179 6.67 -5.91 3.55
CA LEU A 179 5.47 -6.63 3.97
C LEU A 179 4.40 -5.66 4.46
N ASP A 180 3.13 -5.90 4.12
CA ASP A 180 2.00 -5.11 4.60
C ASP A 180 0.96 -6.03 5.27
N PRO A 181 0.59 -5.82 6.54
CA PRO A 181 -0.44 -6.59 7.23
C PRO A 181 -1.84 -6.41 6.63
N GLY A 182 -2.05 -5.44 5.74
CA GLY A 182 -3.32 -5.24 5.03
C GLY A 182 -4.42 -4.72 5.96
N ILE A 183 -4.19 -3.60 6.64
CA ILE A 183 -5.21 -2.93 7.45
C ILE A 183 -6.45 -2.64 6.62
N GLY A 184 -7.64 -3.11 7.07
CA GLY A 184 -8.91 -2.92 6.38
C GLY A 184 -9.20 -3.93 5.26
N PHE A 185 -8.33 -4.93 5.04
CA PHE A 185 -8.53 -5.97 4.03
C PHE A 185 -8.90 -7.30 4.68
N GLY A 186 -10.22 -7.58 4.76
CA GLY A 186 -10.75 -8.77 5.42
C GLY A 186 -10.47 -8.77 6.93
N LYS A 187 -10.75 -7.66 7.62
CA LYS A 187 -10.46 -7.47 9.05
C LYS A 187 -11.53 -6.63 9.71
N THR A 188 -11.87 -6.98 10.94
CA THR A 188 -12.74 -6.14 11.81
C THR A 188 -12.00 -4.90 12.29
N VAL A 189 -12.72 -3.99 12.94
CA VAL A 189 -12.11 -2.81 13.58
C VAL A 189 -11.05 -3.27 14.59
N GLU A 190 -11.39 -4.22 15.47
CA GLU A 190 -10.47 -4.73 16.49
C GLU A 190 -9.25 -5.41 15.88
N HIS A 191 -9.42 -6.25 14.86
CA HIS A 191 -8.29 -6.89 14.15
C HIS A 191 -7.30 -5.85 13.62
N ASN A 192 -7.76 -4.73 13.07
CA ASN A 192 -6.89 -3.68 12.54
C ASN A 192 -6.05 -3.02 13.63
N PHE A 193 -6.64 -2.75 14.79
CA PHE A 193 -5.90 -2.17 15.92
C PHE A 193 -4.97 -3.18 16.58
N GLU A 194 -5.36 -4.46 16.66
CA GLU A 194 -4.51 -5.51 17.21
C GLU A 194 -3.25 -5.72 16.37
N LEU A 195 -3.37 -5.69 15.04
CA LEU A 195 -2.20 -5.76 14.13
C LEU A 195 -1.22 -4.62 14.38
N VAL A 196 -1.68 -3.40 14.61
CA VAL A 196 -0.79 -2.28 14.94
C VAL A 196 -0.24 -2.43 16.37
N ARG A 197 -1.05 -2.84 17.33
CA ARG A 197 -0.63 -3.05 18.73
C ARG A 197 0.51 -4.05 18.85
N ARG A 198 0.45 -5.13 18.09
CA ARG A 198 1.42 -6.22 18.08
C ARG A 198 2.31 -6.24 16.82
N LEU A 199 2.52 -5.09 16.18
CA LEU A 199 3.27 -4.98 14.92
C LEU A 199 4.72 -5.51 15.03
N GLY A 200 5.29 -5.50 16.24
CA GLY A 200 6.60 -6.05 16.54
C GLY A 200 6.78 -7.53 16.16
N GLU A 201 5.68 -8.32 16.18
CA GLU A 201 5.73 -9.73 15.75
C GLU A 201 5.93 -9.85 14.24
N LEU A 202 5.31 -8.97 13.44
CA LEU A 202 5.52 -8.92 12.01
C LEU A 202 6.92 -8.37 11.64
N THR A 203 7.40 -7.34 12.34
CA THR A 203 8.73 -6.79 12.10
C THR A 203 9.85 -7.79 12.43
N ALA A 204 9.59 -8.79 13.28
CA ALA A 204 10.52 -9.87 13.58
C ALA A 204 10.83 -10.78 12.36
N LEU A 205 10.06 -10.71 11.28
CA LEU A 205 10.41 -11.33 10.00
C LEU A 205 11.61 -10.66 9.30
N GLY A 206 12.13 -9.55 9.84
CA GLY A 206 13.35 -8.89 9.36
C GLY A 206 13.18 -8.10 8.07
N ARG A 207 11.95 -7.87 7.60
CA ARG A 207 11.68 -7.05 6.43
C ARG A 207 10.98 -5.74 6.80
N PRO A 208 11.18 -4.64 6.03
CA PRO A 208 10.45 -3.40 6.23
C PRO A 208 8.94 -3.64 6.18
N VAL A 209 8.21 -3.00 7.08
CA VAL A 209 6.75 -3.11 7.16
C VAL A 209 6.10 -1.84 6.66
N VAL A 210 5.17 -2.01 5.72
CA VAL A 210 4.25 -0.98 5.22
C VAL A 210 2.99 -1.00 6.06
N VAL A 211 2.49 0.18 6.46
CA VAL A 211 1.18 0.28 7.14
C VAL A 211 0.33 1.36 6.48
N GLY A 212 -0.83 0.95 5.95
CA GLY A 212 -1.83 1.82 5.30
C GLY A 212 -3.07 1.99 6.15
N PHE A 213 -3.06 2.87 7.18
CA PHE A 213 -4.22 3.13 8.02
C PHE A 213 -4.99 4.41 7.64
N SER A 214 -4.40 5.24 6.77
CA SER A 214 -4.94 6.53 6.36
C SER A 214 -6.35 6.44 5.79
N ARG A 215 -7.24 7.23 6.35
CA ARG A 215 -8.67 7.35 5.98
C ARG A 215 -9.45 6.03 6.01
N LYS A 216 -8.99 5.01 6.73
CA LYS A 216 -9.74 3.74 6.86
C LYS A 216 -10.99 3.93 7.71
N SER A 217 -12.08 3.24 7.33
CA SER A 217 -13.37 3.28 8.03
C SER A 217 -13.27 2.85 9.51
N SER A 218 -12.31 1.99 9.86
CA SER A 218 -12.04 1.59 11.24
C SER A 218 -11.75 2.76 12.16
N LEU A 219 -11.13 3.85 11.65
CA LEU A 219 -10.86 5.05 12.44
C LEU A 219 -12.14 5.84 12.74
N GLY A 220 -13.04 6.00 11.75
CA GLY A 220 -14.32 6.66 11.98
C GLY A 220 -15.22 5.86 12.91
N LYS A 221 -15.24 4.54 12.76
CA LYS A 221 -15.99 3.63 13.65
C LYS A 221 -15.47 3.69 15.08
N LEU A 222 -14.15 3.76 15.29
CA LEU A 222 -13.55 3.96 16.61
C LEU A 222 -14.01 5.27 17.26
N LEU A 223 -14.20 6.33 16.46
CA LEU A 223 -14.64 7.65 16.93
C LEU A 223 -16.14 7.76 17.16
N GLY A 224 -16.87 6.65 17.12
CA GLY A 224 -18.28 6.57 17.51
C GLY A 224 -19.26 6.67 16.34
N ASP A 225 -18.82 6.61 15.10
CA ASP A 225 -19.71 6.48 13.93
C ASP A 225 -19.66 5.05 13.36
N PRO A 226 -20.62 4.16 13.72
CA PRO A 226 -20.64 2.78 13.23
C PRO A 226 -20.81 2.66 11.70
N GLN A 227 -21.33 3.70 11.07
CA GLN A 227 -21.56 3.76 9.61
C GLN A 227 -20.42 4.46 8.86
N ALA A 228 -19.35 4.85 9.54
CA ALA A 228 -18.23 5.53 8.92
C ALA A 228 -17.65 4.71 7.75
N THR A 229 -17.51 5.33 6.61
CA THR A 229 -16.84 4.81 5.42
C THR A 229 -15.38 5.28 5.35
N THR A 230 -15.02 6.30 6.14
CA THR A 230 -13.68 6.90 6.19
C THR A 230 -13.30 7.33 7.60
N GLY A 231 -12.02 7.55 7.85
CA GLY A 231 -11.47 8.16 9.06
C GLY A 231 -11.02 9.60 8.82
N SER A 232 -10.94 10.41 9.90
CA SER A 232 -10.41 11.76 9.84
C SER A 232 -8.89 11.78 9.61
N VAL A 233 -8.35 12.91 9.13
CA VAL A 233 -6.91 13.13 8.99
C VAL A 233 -6.21 13.00 10.34
N ALA A 234 -6.76 13.61 11.40
CA ALA A 234 -6.17 13.54 12.74
C ALA A 234 -6.06 12.10 13.26
N ALA A 235 -7.12 11.27 13.09
CA ALA A 235 -7.08 9.86 13.47
C ALA A 235 -6.09 9.06 12.61
N SER A 236 -5.98 9.37 11.31
CA SER A 236 -5.03 8.76 10.39
C SER A 236 -3.58 9.03 10.81
N VAL A 237 -3.27 10.29 11.13
CA VAL A 237 -1.95 10.70 11.63
C VAL A 237 -1.62 10.02 12.97
N GLY A 238 -2.55 10.01 13.92
CA GLY A 238 -2.36 9.33 15.20
C GLY A 238 -2.07 7.84 15.04
N ALA A 239 -2.80 7.15 14.17
CA ALA A 239 -2.58 5.73 13.87
C ALA A 239 -1.22 5.49 13.18
N ALA A 240 -0.80 6.39 12.28
CA ALA A 240 0.49 6.30 11.60
C ALA A 240 1.67 6.48 12.57
N VAL A 241 1.60 7.47 13.48
CA VAL A 241 2.61 7.66 14.54
C VAL A 241 2.68 6.42 15.44
N ALA A 242 1.53 5.89 15.88
CA ALA A 242 1.49 4.67 16.69
C ALA A 242 2.08 3.45 15.96
N ALA A 243 1.86 3.32 14.66
CA ALA A 243 2.47 2.26 13.84
C ALA A 243 3.99 2.48 13.70
N TYR A 244 4.42 3.71 13.47
CA TYR A 244 5.85 4.06 13.43
C TYR A 244 6.55 3.68 14.72
N GLU A 245 6.04 4.07 15.89
CA GLU A 245 6.61 3.69 17.19
C GLU A 245 6.80 2.18 17.35
N ARG A 246 5.89 1.39 16.77
CA ARG A 246 5.89 -0.08 16.83
C ARG A 246 6.67 -0.77 15.71
N GLY A 247 7.39 0.00 14.89
CA GLY A 247 8.32 -0.55 13.90
C GLY A 247 7.88 -0.47 12.44
N ALA A 248 6.74 0.17 12.10
CA ALA A 248 6.43 0.44 10.71
C ALA A 248 7.55 1.26 10.05
N THR A 249 7.93 0.88 8.83
CA THR A 249 8.98 1.53 8.05
C THR A 249 8.39 2.51 7.06
N ILE A 250 7.33 2.12 6.36
CA ILE A 250 6.67 2.89 5.32
C ILE A 250 5.21 3.13 5.72
N LEU A 251 4.79 4.39 5.71
CA LEU A 251 3.40 4.78 6.00
C LEU A 251 2.71 5.15 4.70
N ARG A 252 1.72 4.34 4.26
CA ARG A 252 0.95 4.57 3.03
C ARG A 252 -0.25 5.45 3.33
N VAL A 253 -0.26 6.69 2.79
CA VAL A 253 -1.15 7.76 3.24
C VAL A 253 -1.72 8.60 2.09
N HIS A 254 -2.87 9.27 2.35
CA HIS A 254 -3.49 10.23 1.44
C HIS A 254 -3.04 11.67 1.74
N ASP A 255 -2.84 12.01 3.02
CA ASP A 255 -2.55 13.35 3.52
C ASP A 255 -1.05 13.43 3.87
N VAL A 256 -0.22 13.60 2.83
CA VAL A 256 1.25 13.43 2.95
C VAL A 256 1.86 14.45 3.91
N ARG A 257 1.55 15.74 3.76
CA ARG A 257 2.15 16.81 4.56
C ARG A 257 1.96 16.56 6.06
N GLU A 258 0.73 16.29 6.48
CA GLU A 258 0.36 16.09 7.89
C GLU A 258 1.09 14.88 8.48
N HIS A 259 1.27 13.83 7.69
CA HIS A 259 2.00 12.64 8.13
C HIS A 259 3.51 12.89 8.19
N VAL A 260 4.11 13.57 7.21
CA VAL A 260 5.54 13.92 7.21
C VAL A 260 5.88 14.78 8.43
N GLU A 261 5.08 15.83 8.69
CA GLU A 261 5.29 16.72 9.85
C GLU A 261 5.17 15.97 11.18
N ALA A 262 4.13 15.14 11.33
CA ALA A 262 3.91 14.37 12.56
C ALA A 262 4.99 13.29 12.79
N LEU A 263 5.42 12.61 11.73
CA LEU A 263 6.46 11.58 11.82
C LEU A 263 7.84 12.19 12.11
N ALA A 264 8.13 13.38 11.56
CA ALA A 264 9.36 14.11 11.89
C ALA A 264 9.39 14.51 13.37
N ALA A 265 8.25 15.00 13.91
CA ALA A 265 8.13 15.29 15.33
C ALA A 265 8.28 14.04 16.21
N ALA A 266 7.62 12.94 15.85
CA ALA A 266 7.74 11.67 16.57
C ALA A 266 9.17 11.14 16.54
N GLN A 267 9.86 11.21 15.40
CA GLN A 267 11.26 10.80 15.27
C GLN A 267 12.17 11.60 16.19
N ALA A 268 11.97 12.91 16.29
CA ALA A 268 12.76 13.79 17.17
C ALA A 268 12.56 13.48 18.66
N VAL A 269 11.37 12.97 19.05
CA VAL A 269 11.05 12.57 20.43
C VAL A 269 11.63 11.20 20.78
N LEU A 270 11.72 10.29 19.78
CA LEU A 270 12.16 8.90 19.97
C LEU A 270 13.67 8.70 19.75
N ALA A 271 14.37 9.71 19.21
CA ALA A 271 15.83 9.69 19.01
C ALA A 271 16.57 9.97 20.33
#